data_1dca3739e372a61d06611527c72ffbaa
#
_entry.id   1dca3739e372a61d06611527c72ffbaa
#
_cell.length_a   1.000
_cell.length_b   1.000
_cell.length_c   1.000
_cell.angle_alpha   90.00
_cell.angle_beta   90.00
_cell.angle_gamma   90.00
#
_symmetry.space_group_name_H-M   'P 1'
#
loop_
_entity.id
_entity.type
_entity.pdbx_description
1 polymer ?
#
loop_
_entity_poly.entity_id
_entity_poly.type
_entity_poly.pdbx_seq_one_letter_code
_entity_poly.pdbx_strand_id
1 'polypeptide(L)'
;MLRVMSRTCRPLALVLFAATLAGCNTVKPVEVLEPLDVTTGWYDAGILEDGKNKLVPSVSLKLRNKSAEPIDGVQINAIFRRVNEQEMWGEHYGWAVQREQLPPGQATKDIVLRSALGYTGEQPRMQILQHKDFTDAKVEIYLKKGSQVWAKLGEFPIERQLLTQ
;
A
#
# COMPACT_ATOMS: atom_id res chain seq x y z
N MET A 1 -27.40 82.98 23.25
CA MET A 1 -27.78 81.92 22.33
C MET A 1 -26.62 80.99 22.11
N LEU A 2 -26.55 79.88 22.82
CA LEU A 2 -25.47 78.88 22.72
C LEU A 2 -26.06 77.68 21.97
N ARG A 3 -25.47 77.38 20.81
CA ARG A 3 -25.79 76.14 20.02
C ARG A 3 -24.90 74.98 20.48
N VAL A 4 -25.50 74.03 21.13
CA VAL A 4 -24.83 72.76 21.46
C VAL A 4 -24.77 71.87 20.22
N MET A 5 -23.56 71.57 19.72
CA MET A 5 -23.31 70.60 18.66
C MET A 5 -23.23 69.19 19.29
N SER A 6 -24.26 68.38 19.10
CA SER A 6 -24.29 66.96 19.43
C SER A 6 -23.33 66.17 18.46
N ARG A 7 -22.28 65.59 19.01
CA ARG A 7 -21.41 64.62 18.29
C ARG A 7 -21.95 63.21 18.49
N THR A 8 -22.56 62.67 17.45
CA THR A 8 -22.96 61.27 17.38
C THR A 8 -21.75 60.39 17.19
N CYS A 9 -21.40 59.65 18.22
CA CYS A 9 -20.36 58.61 18.19
C CYS A 9 -20.96 57.36 17.52
N ARG A 10 -20.48 57.00 16.30
CA ARG A 10 -20.81 55.72 15.63
C ARG A 10 -19.93 54.63 16.20
N PRO A 11 -20.49 53.51 16.70
CA PRO A 11 -19.68 52.37 17.09
C PRO A 11 -19.18 51.65 15.82
N LEU A 12 -17.85 51.57 15.70
CA LEU A 12 -17.17 50.78 14.67
C LEU A 12 -17.30 49.31 15.06
N ALA A 13 -18.21 48.58 14.40
CA ALA A 13 -18.33 47.12 14.59
C ALA A 13 -17.11 46.43 13.97
N LEU A 14 -16.21 45.95 14.84
CA LEU A 14 -15.08 45.13 14.48
C LEU A 14 -15.57 43.73 14.18
N VAL A 15 -15.77 43.39 12.90
CA VAL A 15 -16.08 42.01 12.45
C VAL A 15 -14.80 41.20 12.54
N LEU A 16 -14.68 40.38 13.58
CA LEU A 16 -13.63 39.38 13.71
C LEU A 16 -13.88 38.25 12.69
N PHE A 17 -13.18 38.25 11.57
CA PHE A 17 -13.17 37.18 10.59
C PHE A 17 -12.34 36.04 11.16
N ALA A 18 -12.97 35.07 11.84
CA ALA A 18 -12.33 33.82 12.24
C ALA A 18 -12.04 32.99 11.00
N ALA A 19 -10.82 33.11 10.47
CA ALA A 19 -10.31 32.21 9.43
C ALA A 19 -10.17 30.82 10.05
N THR A 20 -11.13 29.93 9.83
CA THR A 20 -10.99 28.50 10.11
C THR A 20 -9.93 27.95 9.16
N LEU A 21 -8.73 27.72 9.68
CA LEU A 21 -7.70 26.92 9.04
C LEU A 21 -8.25 25.49 8.95
N ALA A 22 -8.95 25.18 7.87
CA ALA A 22 -9.21 23.80 7.46
C ALA A 22 -7.87 23.17 7.11
N GLY A 23 -7.18 22.64 8.11
CA GLY A 23 -6.01 21.79 7.91
C GLY A 23 -6.45 20.64 7.01
N CYS A 24 -5.83 20.50 5.83
CA CYS A 24 -5.98 19.31 5.01
C CYS A 24 -5.50 18.12 5.84
N ASN A 25 -6.42 17.49 6.55
CA ASN A 25 -6.19 16.25 7.28
C ASN A 25 -6.11 15.15 6.23
N THR A 26 -4.94 15.00 5.60
CA THR A 26 -4.69 13.95 4.59
C THR A 26 -4.59 12.62 5.32
N VAL A 27 -5.73 11.92 5.40
CA VAL A 27 -5.83 10.57 5.99
C VAL A 27 -4.80 9.66 5.31
N LYS A 28 -4.02 8.94 6.11
CA LYS A 28 -3.06 7.97 5.59
C LYS A 28 -3.80 6.73 5.10
N PRO A 29 -3.47 6.20 3.91
CA PRO A 29 -4.13 5.01 3.38
C PRO A 29 -4.15 3.82 4.34
N VAL A 30 -3.07 3.59 5.09
CA VAL A 30 -2.96 2.49 6.05
C VAL A 30 -3.91 2.60 7.25
N GLU A 31 -4.48 3.77 7.52
CA GLU A 31 -5.44 3.99 8.59
C GLU A 31 -6.87 3.64 8.16
N VAL A 32 -7.13 3.66 6.85
CA VAL A 32 -8.47 3.51 6.27
C VAL A 32 -8.62 2.31 5.34
N LEU A 33 -7.54 1.73 4.89
CA LEU A 33 -7.53 0.51 4.10
C LEU A 33 -7.05 -0.67 4.94
N GLU A 34 -7.76 -1.78 4.87
CA GLU A 34 -7.35 -3.02 5.52
C GLU A 34 -7.14 -4.13 4.50
N PRO A 35 -6.11 -4.99 4.67
CA PRO A 35 -5.89 -6.13 3.80
C PRO A 35 -6.91 -7.23 4.08
N LEU A 36 -7.44 -7.82 3.00
CA LEU A 36 -8.32 -8.99 3.00
C LEU A 36 -7.75 -10.07 2.08
N ASP A 37 -8.11 -11.32 2.35
CA ASP A 37 -7.84 -12.48 1.49
C ASP A 37 -6.34 -12.58 1.13
N VAL A 38 -5.45 -12.32 2.10
CA VAL A 38 -4.01 -12.34 1.86
C VAL A 38 -3.56 -13.77 1.61
N THR A 39 -3.01 -14.00 0.43
CA THR A 39 -2.41 -15.28 0.03
C THR A 39 -0.98 -15.05 -0.40
N THR A 40 -0.06 -15.82 0.13
CA THR A 40 1.38 -15.75 -0.22
C THR A 40 1.85 -17.09 -0.77
N GLY A 41 2.93 -17.06 -1.54
CA GLY A 41 3.55 -18.28 -2.04
C GLY A 41 4.55 -17.98 -3.15
N TRP A 42 4.89 -18.99 -3.91
CA TRP A 42 5.89 -18.93 -4.97
C TRP A 42 5.21 -19.08 -6.33
N TYR A 43 5.33 -18.06 -7.14
CA TYR A 43 4.81 -18.06 -8.49
C TYR A 43 5.83 -18.68 -9.45
N ASP A 44 5.35 -19.57 -10.31
CA ASP A 44 6.15 -20.15 -11.38
C ASP A 44 6.35 -19.14 -12.51
N ALA A 45 7.51 -18.53 -12.56
CA ALA A 45 7.87 -17.57 -13.60
C ALA A 45 8.35 -18.24 -14.91
N GLY A 46 8.22 -19.58 -15.00
CA GLY A 46 8.55 -20.36 -16.20
C GLY A 46 9.98 -20.91 -16.20
N ILE A 47 10.43 -21.23 -17.40
CA ILE A 47 11.77 -21.78 -17.67
C ILE A 47 12.60 -20.67 -18.31
N LEU A 48 13.78 -20.43 -17.79
CA LEU A 48 14.74 -19.48 -18.33
C LEU A 48 15.42 -20.04 -19.58
N GLU A 49 16.13 -19.19 -20.33
CA GLU A 49 16.84 -19.57 -21.55
C GLU A 49 17.91 -20.66 -21.31
N ASP A 50 18.46 -20.72 -20.10
CA ASP A 50 19.42 -21.74 -19.66
C ASP A 50 18.76 -23.06 -19.20
N GLY A 51 17.44 -23.20 -19.39
CA GLY A 51 16.66 -24.39 -19.04
C GLY A 51 16.25 -24.51 -17.58
N LYS A 52 16.61 -23.55 -16.72
CA LYS A 52 16.29 -23.58 -15.30
C LYS A 52 14.88 -23.08 -15.01
N ASN A 53 14.21 -23.72 -14.09
CA ASN A 53 12.95 -23.24 -13.52
C ASN A 53 13.19 -21.99 -12.68
N LYS A 54 12.28 -21.01 -12.75
CA LYS A 54 12.32 -19.81 -11.93
C LYS A 54 11.08 -19.70 -11.06
N LEU A 55 11.29 -19.57 -9.74
CA LEU A 55 10.23 -19.32 -8.75
C LEU A 55 10.45 -17.96 -8.11
N VAL A 56 9.42 -17.11 -8.10
CA VAL A 56 9.47 -15.78 -7.49
C VAL A 56 8.48 -15.67 -6.34
N PRO A 57 8.84 -15.02 -5.22
CA PRO A 57 7.91 -14.81 -4.14
C PRO A 57 6.80 -13.85 -4.59
N SER A 58 5.58 -14.17 -4.18
CA SER A 58 4.37 -13.47 -4.60
C SER A 58 3.40 -13.33 -3.43
N VAL A 59 2.63 -12.26 -3.45
CA VAL A 59 1.50 -12.03 -2.55
C VAL A 59 0.30 -11.55 -3.36
N SER A 60 -0.88 -12.06 -3.04
CA SER A 60 -2.17 -11.58 -3.53
C SER A 60 -3.00 -11.11 -2.34
N LEU A 61 -3.66 -9.96 -2.48
CA LEU A 61 -4.55 -9.42 -1.44
C LEU A 61 -5.61 -8.50 -2.07
N LYS A 62 -6.66 -8.24 -1.31
CA LYS A 62 -7.61 -7.14 -1.56
C LYS A 62 -7.44 -6.08 -0.50
N LEU A 63 -7.83 -4.85 -0.80
CA LEU A 63 -7.89 -3.76 0.17
C LEU A 63 -9.33 -3.30 0.31
N ARG A 64 -9.86 -3.35 1.54
CA ARG A 64 -11.20 -2.84 1.86
C ARG A 64 -11.10 -1.43 2.42
N ASN A 65 -11.93 -0.52 1.91
CA ASN A 65 -12.08 0.81 2.46
C ASN A 65 -13.01 0.76 3.69
N LYS A 66 -12.44 0.91 4.88
CA LYS A 66 -13.18 0.95 6.16
C LYS A 66 -13.55 2.36 6.61
N SER A 67 -13.21 3.38 5.82
CA SER A 67 -13.61 4.77 6.12
C SER A 67 -15.04 5.06 5.67
N ALA A 68 -15.57 6.21 6.10
CA ALA A 68 -16.87 6.72 5.65
C ALA A 68 -16.81 7.44 4.30
N GLU A 69 -15.60 7.71 3.77
CA GLU A 69 -15.38 8.47 2.55
C GLU A 69 -14.76 7.59 1.45
N PRO A 70 -15.07 7.84 0.17
CA PRO A 70 -14.40 7.15 -0.92
C PRO A 70 -12.91 7.51 -0.96
N ILE A 71 -12.08 6.55 -1.35
CA ILE A 71 -10.63 6.74 -1.49
C ILE A 71 -10.17 6.42 -2.91
N ASP A 72 -9.20 7.18 -3.41
CA ASP A 72 -8.57 7.02 -4.72
C ASP A 72 -7.08 7.30 -4.68
N GLY A 73 -6.39 7.07 -5.80
CA GLY A 73 -5.00 7.48 -6.01
C GLY A 73 -4.03 6.86 -5.00
N VAL A 74 -4.27 5.62 -4.57
CA VAL A 74 -3.41 4.90 -3.62
C VAL A 74 -2.40 4.04 -4.35
N GLN A 75 -1.13 4.28 -4.09
CA GLN A 75 0.01 3.50 -4.57
C GLN A 75 0.35 2.42 -3.56
N ILE A 76 0.85 1.29 -4.06
CA ILE A 76 1.28 0.14 -3.26
C ILE A 76 2.71 -0.23 -3.64
N ASN A 77 3.51 -0.56 -2.65
CA ASN A 77 4.84 -1.15 -2.84
C ASN A 77 5.00 -2.38 -1.96
N ALA A 78 5.41 -3.49 -2.55
CA ALA A 78 5.76 -4.72 -1.87
C ALA A 78 7.28 -4.89 -1.91
N ILE A 79 7.91 -4.98 -0.74
CA ILE A 79 9.33 -5.20 -0.58
C ILE A 79 9.54 -6.63 -0.09
N PHE A 80 10.20 -7.46 -0.91
CA PHE A 80 10.52 -8.84 -0.58
C PHE A 80 11.92 -8.92 0.03
N ARG A 81 12.04 -9.69 1.12
CA ARG A 81 13.31 -9.95 1.81
C ARG A 81 13.42 -11.44 2.11
N ARG A 82 14.63 -11.97 2.17
CA ARG A 82 14.85 -13.26 2.79
C ARG A 82 14.73 -13.12 4.30
N VAL A 83 14.22 -14.16 4.94
CA VAL A 83 14.15 -14.19 6.41
C VAL A 83 15.56 -14.07 6.99
N ASN A 84 15.70 -13.22 8.02
CA ASN A 84 16.97 -12.86 8.68
C ASN A 84 17.93 -11.98 7.85
N GLU A 85 17.55 -11.53 6.65
CA GLU A 85 18.32 -10.55 5.88
C GLU A 85 17.63 -9.19 5.90
N GLN A 86 18.42 -8.12 6.10
CA GLN A 86 17.92 -6.73 6.06
C GLN A 86 17.88 -6.20 4.63
N GLU A 87 18.67 -6.78 3.75
CA GLU A 87 18.76 -6.35 2.37
C GLU A 87 17.47 -6.66 1.61
N MET A 88 17.06 -5.70 0.78
CA MET A 88 15.94 -5.89 -0.13
C MET A 88 16.33 -6.89 -1.21
N TRP A 89 15.58 -7.98 -1.31
CA TRP A 89 15.80 -8.98 -2.34
C TRP A 89 15.05 -8.67 -3.63
N GLY A 90 13.88 -8.01 -3.53
CA GLY A 90 13.11 -7.59 -4.69
C GLY A 90 11.97 -6.69 -4.29
N GLU A 91 11.36 -6.05 -5.28
CA GLU A 91 10.20 -5.17 -5.04
C GLU A 91 9.18 -5.29 -6.17
N HIS A 92 7.96 -4.86 -5.87
CA HIS A 92 6.90 -4.62 -6.84
C HIS A 92 6.16 -3.34 -6.48
N TYR A 93 6.20 -2.38 -7.40
CA TYR A 93 5.51 -1.11 -7.27
C TYR A 93 4.30 -1.07 -8.22
N GLY A 94 3.18 -0.50 -7.74
CA GLY A 94 1.97 -0.38 -8.55
C GLY A 94 0.91 0.53 -7.92
N TRP A 95 -0.31 0.41 -8.43
CA TRP A 95 -1.49 1.08 -7.92
C TRP A 95 -2.40 0.10 -7.20
N ALA A 96 -2.74 0.40 -5.96
CA ALA A 96 -3.76 -0.34 -5.21
C ALA A 96 -5.17 0.15 -5.56
N VAL A 97 -5.33 1.47 -5.61
CA VAL A 97 -6.56 2.14 -6.07
C VAL A 97 -6.14 3.22 -7.06
N GLN A 98 -6.60 3.10 -8.30
CA GLN A 98 -6.29 4.06 -9.36
C GLN A 98 -7.17 5.32 -9.22
N ARG A 99 -7.57 5.92 -10.35
CA ARG A 99 -8.44 7.10 -10.38
C ARG A 99 -9.89 6.81 -10.05
N GLU A 100 -10.33 5.56 -10.25
CA GLU A 100 -11.66 5.12 -9.85
C GLU A 100 -11.72 5.04 -8.34
N GLN A 101 -12.69 5.73 -7.77
CA GLN A 101 -12.86 5.79 -6.33
C GLN A 101 -13.28 4.42 -5.78
N LEU A 102 -12.65 3.99 -4.70
CA LEU A 102 -13.09 2.85 -3.91
C LEU A 102 -14.08 3.34 -2.83
N PRO A 103 -15.38 3.04 -2.97
CA PRO A 103 -16.40 3.50 -2.05
C PRO A 103 -16.21 2.94 -0.62
N PRO A 104 -16.84 3.56 0.39
CA PRO A 104 -16.89 3.02 1.75
C PRO A 104 -17.40 1.57 1.79
N GLY A 105 -16.73 0.73 2.58
CA GLY A 105 -17.08 -0.69 2.75
C GLY A 105 -16.72 -1.61 1.57
N GLN A 106 -16.37 -1.06 0.41
CA GLN A 106 -15.99 -1.84 -0.77
C GLN A 106 -14.54 -2.30 -0.71
N ALA A 107 -14.26 -3.40 -1.40
CA ALA A 107 -12.90 -3.92 -1.58
C ALA A 107 -12.45 -3.81 -3.04
N THR A 108 -11.14 -3.70 -3.23
CA THR A 108 -10.51 -3.79 -4.56
C THR A 108 -10.71 -5.17 -5.17
N LYS A 109 -10.43 -5.31 -6.45
CA LYS A 109 -10.11 -6.61 -7.06
C LYS A 109 -8.81 -7.14 -6.44
N ASP A 110 -8.49 -8.41 -6.75
CA ASP A 110 -7.22 -8.99 -6.34
C ASP A 110 -6.04 -8.15 -6.86
N ILE A 111 -5.15 -7.79 -5.95
CA ILE A 111 -3.89 -7.10 -6.23
C ILE A 111 -2.80 -8.15 -6.10
N VAL A 112 -2.16 -8.47 -7.21
CA VAL A 112 -1.08 -9.46 -7.25
C VAL A 112 0.26 -8.75 -7.37
N LEU A 113 1.16 -8.98 -6.41
CA LEU A 113 2.48 -8.37 -6.34
C LEU A 113 3.52 -9.49 -6.36
N ARG A 114 4.45 -9.43 -7.30
CA ARG A 114 5.47 -10.46 -7.52
C ARG A 114 6.85 -9.83 -7.57
N SER A 115 7.82 -10.45 -6.92
CA SER A 115 9.21 -10.03 -7.05
C SER A 115 9.72 -10.28 -8.48
N ALA A 116 10.60 -9.41 -8.96
CA ALA A 116 11.36 -9.66 -10.18
C ALA A 116 12.46 -10.72 -9.96
N LEU A 117 12.95 -10.85 -8.73
CA LEU A 117 13.99 -11.81 -8.33
C LEU A 117 13.36 -13.01 -7.60
N GLY A 118 14.06 -14.15 -7.69
CA GLY A 118 13.60 -15.39 -7.10
C GLY A 118 14.68 -16.48 -7.14
N TYR A 119 14.27 -17.70 -6.84
CA TYR A 119 15.12 -18.87 -6.95
C TYR A 119 15.09 -19.46 -8.35
N THR A 120 16.24 -19.94 -8.79
CA THR A 120 16.38 -20.68 -10.05
C THR A 120 17.02 -22.04 -9.77
N GLY A 121 16.61 -23.07 -10.51
CA GLY A 121 17.17 -24.41 -10.37
C GLY A 121 16.76 -25.34 -11.50
N GLU A 122 17.54 -26.36 -11.72
CA GLU A 122 17.27 -27.44 -12.71
C GLU A 122 16.22 -28.42 -12.18
N GLN A 123 16.07 -28.50 -10.85
CA GLN A 123 15.15 -29.41 -10.19
C GLN A 123 13.69 -29.03 -10.50
N PRO A 124 12.75 -29.99 -10.41
CA PRO A 124 11.32 -29.70 -10.41
C PRO A 124 10.95 -28.65 -9.34
N ARG A 125 9.99 -27.79 -9.64
CA ARG A 125 9.59 -26.61 -8.85
C ARG A 125 9.39 -26.92 -7.37
N MET A 126 8.66 -28.01 -7.07
CA MET A 126 8.43 -28.43 -5.68
C MET A 126 9.73 -28.84 -4.96
N GLN A 127 10.68 -29.42 -5.67
CA GLN A 127 11.96 -29.80 -5.09
C GLN A 127 12.83 -28.57 -4.77
N ILE A 128 12.71 -27.49 -5.55
CA ILE A 128 13.37 -26.20 -5.22
C ILE A 128 12.87 -25.71 -3.87
N LEU A 129 11.55 -25.70 -3.63
CA LEU A 129 10.95 -25.24 -2.36
C LEU A 129 11.30 -26.13 -1.17
N GLN A 130 11.59 -27.40 -1.41
CA GLN A 130 11.95 -28.39 -0.38
C GLN A 130 13.45 -28.52 -0.18
N HIS A 131 14.25 -27.80 -0.97
CA HIS A 131 15.69 -27.89 -0.87
C HIS A 131 16.19 -27.42 0.50
N LYS A 132 17.20 -28.11 1.06
CA LYS A 132 17.75 -27.81 2.40
C LYS A 132 18.32 -26.40 2.53
N ASP A 133 18.85 -25.84 1.44
CA ASP A 133 19.45 -24.51 1.39
C ASP A 133 18.44 -23.43 0.96
N PHE A 134 17.15 -23.79 0.87
CA PHE A 134 16.08 -22.83 0.57
C PHE A 134 15.86 -21.91 1.77
N THR A 135 16.09 -20.62 1.57
CA THR A 135 15.83 -19.60 2.58
C THR A 135 14.42 -19.03 2.40
N ASP A 136 13.61 -19.04 3.46
CA ASP A 136 12.29 -18.47 3.45
C ASP A 136 12.34 -16.96 3.18
N ALA A 137 11.25 -16.44 2.65
CA ALA A 137 11.09 -15.03 2.35
C ALA A 137 9.89 -14.45 3.11
N LYS A 138 9.88 -13.14 3.22
CA LYS A 138 8.76 -12.34 3.70
C LYS A 138 8.53 -11.15 2.79
N VAL A 139 7.32 -10.60 2.82
CA VAL A 139 6.94 -9.38 2.09
C VAL A 139 6.47 -8.32 3.06
N GLU A 140 6.97 -7.11 2.92
CA GLU A 140 6.48 -5.90 3.58
C GLU A 140 5.68 -5.09 2.57
N ILE A 141 4.45 -4.74 2.92
CA ILE A 141 3.55 -3.97 2.06
C ILE A 141 3.42 -2.56 2.59
N TYR A 142 3.61 -1.60 1.72
CA TYR A 142 3.54 -0.17 2.00
C TYR A 142 2.51 0.49 1.09
N LEU A 143 1.80 1.48 1.65
CA LEU A 143 0.85 2.31 0.92
C LEU A 143 1.23 3.79 1.03
N LYS A 144 0.91 4.58 -0.02
CA LYS A 144 0.90 6.03 0.04
C LYS A 144 -0.16 6.63 -0.88
N LYS A 145 -0.60 7.86 -0.59
CA LYS A 145 -1.47 8.66 -1.46
C LYS A 145 -0.76 9.95 -1.84
N GLY A 146 -0.69 10.23 -3.13
CA GLY A 146 -0.06 11.45 -3.63
C GLY A 146 1.38 11.64 -3.15
N SER A 147 1.68 12.79 -2.53
CA SER A 147 3.01 13.15 -2.02
C SER A 147 3.30 12.66 -0.60
N GLN A 148 2.40 11.87 0.00
CA GLN A 148 2.63 11.33 1.34
C GLN A 148 3.85 10.41 1.40
N VAL A 149 4.40 10.24 2.61
CA VAL A 149 5.45 9.24 2.87
C VAL A 149 4.84 7.84 2.84
N TRP A 150 5.61 6.86 2.39
CA TRP A 150 5.25 5.45 2.45
C TRP A 150 4.98 5.02 3.89
N ALA A 151 3.84 4.40 4.14
CA ALA A 151 3.48 3.84 5.43
C ALA A 151 3.29 2.33 5.31
N LYS A 152 3.85 1.56 6.26
CA LYS A 152 3.76 0.09 6.28
C LYS A 152 2.33 -0.33 6.62
N LEU A 153 1.71 -1.12 5.74
CA LEU A 153 0.40 -1.74 5.94
C LEU A 153 0.54 -3.04 6.74
N GLY A 154 1.53 -3.85 6.41
CA GLY A 154 1.74 -5.14 7.06
C GLY A 154 2.99 -5.85 6.57
N GLU A 155 3.27 -6.99 7.20
CA GLU A 155 4.34 -7.91 6.85
C GLU A 155 3.79 -9.33 6.88
N PHE A 156 4.11 -10.12 5.84
CA PHE A 156 3.58 -11.47 5.68
C PHE A 156 4.70 -12.43 5.30
N PRO A 157 4.78 -13.61 5.92
CA PRO A 157 5.67 -14.67 5.47
C PRO A 157 5.24 -15.16 4.09
N ILE A 158 6.20 -15.60 3.26
CA ILE A 158 5.91 -16.26 1.99
C ILE A 158 5.86 -17.77 2.24
N GLU A 159 4.65 -18.33 2.13
CA GLU A 159 4.43 -19.76 2.34
C GLU A 159 5.16 -20.61 1.29
N ARG A 160 5.69 -21.79 1.70
CA ARG A 160 6.37 -22.73 0.79
C ARG A 160 5.35 -23.50 -0.07
N GLN A 161 4.55 -22.79 -0.85
CA GLN A 161 3.57 -23.38 -1.77
C GLN A 161 3.71 -22.76 -3.16
N LEU A 162 3.41 -23.55 -4.17
CA LEU A 162 3.27 -23.04 -5.53
C LEU A 162 1.88 -22.40 -5.67
N LEU A 163 1.87 -21.16 -6.18
CA LEU A 163 0.65 -20.49 -6.54
C LEU A 163 0.24 -20.91 -7.95
N THR A 164 -0.96 -21.48 -8.06
CA THR A 164 -1.67 -21.63 -9.33
C THR A 164 -2.32 -20.30 -9.67
N GLN A 165 -2.21 -19.87 -10.91
CA GLN A 165 -2.80 -18.60 -11.39
C GLN A 165 -4.30 -18.57 -11.18
#